data_43d82fd91dd8ee318224a1568d0364ab
#
_entry.id   43d82fd91dd8ee318224a1568d0364ab
#
_cell.length_a   1.000
_cell.length_b   1.000
_cell.length_c   1.000
_cell.angle_alpha   90.00
_cell.angle_beta   90.00
_cell.angle_gamma   90.00
#
_symmetry.space_group_name_H-M   'P 1'
#
loop_
_entity.id
_entity.type
_entity.pdbx_description
1 polymer ?
#
loop_
_entity_poly.entity_id
_entity_poly.type
_entity_poly.pdbx_seq_one_letter_code
_entity_poly.pdbx_strand_id
1 'polypeptide(L)'
;MLKKIIVIVVVTFGFTSCNKDDLDSIQLFEKTLYDNSENKLWKHRVNEIDNANRYLESFIGVELDVFYNTNDRFYVSHDDTYDINQTITFNEYLSGINNVSDHYYWVDFKNLNETNEVNSLKKMLHLMDRFGIKKNTIVESTNHTSLKKFNDEDIYTSYWVPIHSYNGVLSMENLQDLEEIRQNLSECEHNALSSHSNNLLFLTDYFKDYNLHLWTNGLIGQDDKETINNLKTYSDVKVILIDYEEPF
;
A
#
# COMPACT_ATOMS: atom_id res chain seq x y z
N MET A 1 62.33 0.91 -47.02
CA MET A 1 61.86 1.48 -45.74
C MET A 1 60.35 1.73 -45.85
N LEU A 2 59.52 0.82 -45.33
CA LEU A 2 58.07 0.98 -45.29
C LEU A 2 57.70 1.73 -43.99
N LYS A 3 57.14 2.94 -44.10
CA LYS A 3 56.55 3.67 -42.97
C LYS A 3 55.19 3.05 -42.63
N LYS A 4 55.07 2.46 -41.41
CA LYS A 4 53.79 2.02 -40.85
C LYS A 4 53.01 3.25 -40.37
N ILE A 5 51.85 3.46 -40.99
CA ILE A 5 50.88 4.46 -40.53
C ILE A 5 50.02 3.77 -39.46
N ILE A 6 50.08 4.25 -38.21
CA ILE A 6 49.20 3.83 -37.12
C ILE A 6 47.97 4.75 -37.16
N VAL A 7 46.82 4.20 -37.50
CA VAL A 7 45.52 4.90 -37.40
C VAL A 7 45.00 4.64 -35.96
N ILE A 8 44.95 5.70 -35.14
CA ILE A 8 44.32 5.68 -33.84
C ILE A 8 42.84 6.02 -34.05
N VAL A 9 41.97 5.04 -33.90
CA VAL A 9 40.51 5.23 -33.85
C VAL A 9 40.16 5.63 -32.43
N VAL A 10 39.84 6.90 -32.22
CA VAL A 10 39.28 7.41 -30.96
C VAL A 10 37.78 7.11 -30.95
N VAL A 11 37.37 6.09 -30.23
CA VAL A 11 35.94 5.80 -29.93
C VAL A 11 35.52 6.72 -28.78
N THR A 12 34.84 7.79 -29.11
CA THR A 12 34.16 8.62 -28.10
C THR A 12 32.91 7.91 -27.65
N PHE A 13 32.95 7.30 -26.48
CA PHE A 13 31.75 6.88 -25.77
C PHE A 13 31.00 8.15 -25.34
N GLY A 14 29.91 8.45 -26.05
CA GLY A 14 28.94 9.42 -25.59
C GLY A 14 28.28 8.85 -24.32
N PHE A 15 28.65 9.38 -23.16
CA PHE A 15 27.86 9.20 -21.95
C PHE A 15 26.57 9.99 -22.15
N THR A 16 25.47 9.30 -22.52
CA THR A 16 24.15 9.86 -22.32
C THR A 16 23.97 10.02 -20.83
N SER A 17 24.05 11.25 -20.35
CA SER A 17 23.61 11.62 -19.02
C SER A 17 22.12 11.27 -18.94
N CYS A 18 21.76 10.16 -18.32
CA CYS A 18 20.43 9.97 -17.82
C CYS A 18 20.21 11.10 -16.80
N ASN A 19 19.29 11.99 -17.08
CA ASN A 19 18.80 12.96 -16.11
C ASN A 19 18.24 12.16 -14.93
N LYS A 20 18.89 12.30 -13.77
CA LYS A 20 18.60 11.58 -12.52
C LYS A 20 17.45 12.22 -11.73
N ASP A 21 16.54 12.94 -12.36
CA ASP A 21 15.52 13.72 -11.67
C ASP A 21 14.09 13.14 -11.77
N ASP A 22 13.89 12.01 -12.46
CA ASP A 22 12.61 11.31 -12.42
C ASP A 22 12.65 10.31 -11.26
N LEU A 23 12.08 10.71 -10.12
CA LEU A 23 11.77 9.80 -9.02
C LEU A 23 10.83 8.71 -9.55
N ASP A 24 11.10 7.43 -9.20
CA ASP A 24 10.13 6.38 -9.50
C ASP A 24 8.81 6.62 -8.74
N SER A 25 7.75 5.89 -9.09
CA SER A 25 6.43 6.12 -8.50
C SER A 25 6.39 5.89 -6.99
N ILE A 26 7.21 4.97 -6.49
CA ILE A 26 7.34 4.67 -5.06
C ILE A 26 8.01 5.83 -4.32
N GLN A 27 9.16 6.32 -4.81
CA GLN A 27 9.86 7.45 -4.21
C GLN A 27 9.00 8.72 -4.23
N LEU A 28 8.24 8.94 -5.31
CA LEU A 28 7.33 10.08 -5.40
C LEU A 28 6.17 9.95 -4.40
N PHE A 29 5.62 8.75 -4.23
CA PHE A 29 4.59 8.45 -3.23
C PHE A 29 5.10 8.77 -1.83
N GLU A 30 6.27 8.23 -1.45
CA GLU A 30 6.87 8.44 -0.14
C GLU A 30 7.16 9.91 0.12
N LYS A 31 7.76 10.61 -0.83
CA LYS A 31 8.06 12.03 -0.70
C LYS A 31 6.81 12.88 -0.51
N THR A 32 5.76 12.61 -1.29
CA THR A 32 4.54 13.43 -1.24
C THR A 32 3.71 13.17 0.01
N LEU A 33 3.65 11.90 0.46
CA LEU A 33 2.81 11.50 1.57
C LEU A 33 3.52 11.64 2.93
N TYR A 34 4.80 11.22 3.01
CA TYR A 34 5.48 11.07 4.29
C TYR A 34 6.22 12.32 4.76
N ASP A 35 6.50 13.27 3.87
CA ASP A 35 7.08 14.56 4.26
C ASP A 35 6.10 15.43 5.08
N ASN A 36 4.81 15.10 5.05
CA ASN A 36 3.77 15.83 5.77
C ASN A 36 3.19 14.97 6.90
N SER A 37 3.72 15.15 8.11
CA SER A 37 3.30 14.39 9.31
C SER A 37 1.83 14.59 9.71
N GLU A 38 1.16 15.63 9.20
CA GLU A 38 -0.26 15.90 9.48
C GLU A 38 -1.21 14.97 8.68
N ASN A 39 -0.71 14.34 7.61
CA ASN A 39 -1.51 13.54 6.68
C ASN A 39 -1.56 12.03 7.01
N LYS A 40 -1.24 11.63 8.24
CA LYS A 40 -1.21 10.21 8.61
C LYS A 40 -2.58 9.55 8.75
N LEU A 41 -3.63 10.34 9.00
CA LEU A 41 -4.97 9.80 9.25
C LEU A 41 -5.75 9.65 7.95
N TRP A 42 -6.15 8.40 7.63
CA TRP A 42 -6.99 8.06 6.50
C TRP A 42 -8.30 7.45 6.97
N LYS A 43 -9.35 7.58 6.16
CA LYS A 43 -10.65 7.01 6.50
C LYS A 43 -10.70 5.52 6.17
N HIS A 44 -11.12 4.73 7.16
CA HIS A 44 -11.23 3.27 7.08
C HIS A 44 -12.57 2.84 6.49
N ARG A 45 -12.61 1.72 5.74
CA ARG A 45 -13.82 1.02 5.23
C ARG A 45 -14.75 1.88 4.40
N VAL A 46 -14.20 2.51 3.37
CA VAL A 46 -14.97 3.40 2.50
C VAL A 46 -15.32 2.68 1.20
N ASN A 47 -16.28 1.76 1.26
CA ASN A 47 -16.67 0.89 0.14
C ASN A 47 -17.83 1.46 -0.71
N GLU A 48 -18.30 2.67 -0.43
CA GLU A 48 -19.40 3.32 -1.13
C GLU A 48 -18.95 4.66 -1.71
N ILE A 49 -19.39 4.96 -2.96
CA ILE A 49 -19.00 6.17 -3.72
C ILE A 49 -19.40 7.46 -2.97
N ASP A 50 -20.63 7.52 -2.47
CA ASP A 50 -21.13 8.74 -1.80
C ASP A 50 -20.36 9.01 -0.51
N ASN A 51 -20.03 7.95 0.25
CA ASN A 51 -19.20 8.04 1.44
C ASN A 51 -17.76 8.47 1.08
N ALA A 52 -17.19 7.92 0.01
CA ALA A 52 -15.86 8.28 -0.45
C ALA A 52 -15.78 9.78 -0.82
N ASN A 53 -16.72 10.28 -1.64
CA ASN A 53 -16.76 11.68 -2.00
C ASN A 53 -16.89 12.60 -0.77
N ARG A 54 -17.70 12.20 0.23
CA ARG A 54 -17.87 12.95 1.47
C ARG A 54 -16.59 12.97 2.32
N TYR A 55 -15.93 11.81 2.50
CA TYR A 55 -14.74 11.73 3.35
C TYR A 55 -13.49 12.35 2.70
N LEU A 56 -13.38 12.27 1.38
CA LEU A 56 -12.26 12.87 0.65
C LEU A 56 -12.30 14.42 0.63
N GLU A 57 -13.36 15.06 1.16
CA GLU A 57 -13.36 16.49 1.45
C GLU A 57 -12.47 16.88 2.65
N SER A 58 -12.24 15.93 3.59
CA SER A 58 -11.49 16.18 4.83
C SER A 58 -10.28 15.26 5.00
N PHE A 59 -10.36 14.02 4.52
CA PHE A 59 -9.24 13.07 4.51
C PHE A 59 -8.49 13.13 3.18
N ILE A 60 -7.18 12.97 3.20
CA ILE A 60 -6.39 12.89 1.97
C ILE A 60 -6.51 11.52 1.29
N GLY A 61 -6.88 10.49 2.04
CA GLY A 61 -6.98 9.13 1.56
C GLY A 61 -8.06 8.31 2.26
N VAL A 62 -8.49 7.28 1.57
CA VAL A 62 -9.48 6.32 2.03
C VAL A 62 -8.97 4.90 1.83
N GLU A 63 -9.40 3.99 2.70
CA GLU A 63 -9.20 2.56 2.50
C GLU A 63 -10.49 1.94 2.00
N LEU A 64 -10.34 0.95 1.10
CA LEU A 64 -11.42 0.15 0.54
C LEU A 64 -10.99 -1.28 0.32
N ASP A 65 -11.96 -2.19 0.47
CA ASP A 65 -11.77 -3.62 0.31
C ASP A 65 -12.10 -4.06 -1.13
N VAL A 66 -11.27 -4.90 -1.75
CA VAL A 66 -11.55 -5.43 -3.09
C VAL A 66 -11.35 -6.95 -3.18
N PHE A 67 -12.22 -7.57 -3.98
CA PHE A 67 -12.09 -8.95 -4.43
C PHE A 67 -11.94 -9.00 -5.94
N TYR A 68 -10.96 -9.75 -6.44
CA TYR A 68 -10.86 -10.06 -7.86
C TYR A 68 -11.60 -11.33 -8.22
N ASN A 69 -12.42 -11.28 -9.29
CA ASN A 69 -13.26 -12.38 -9.72
C ASN A 69 -12.81 -12.95 -11.08
N THR A 70 -13.23 -14.17 -11.36
CA THR A 70 -12.95 -14.92 -12.61
C THR A 70 -13.48 -14.25 -13.89
N ASN A 71 -14.37 -13.25 -13.77
CA ASN A 71 -14.84 -12.42 -14.89
C ASN A 71 -13.93 -11.22 -15.20
N ASP A 72 -12.70 -11.21 -14.71
CA ASP A 72 -11.67 -10.17 -14.90
C ASP A 72 -12.08 -8.79 -14.36
N ARG A 73 -12.71 -8.77 -13.18
CA ARG A 73 -13.13 -7.53 -12.49
C ARG A 73 -12.79 -7.56 -11.02
N PHE A 74 -12.45 -6.38 -10.49
CA PHE A 74 -12.45 -6.12 -9.06
C PHE A 74 -13.83 -5.65 -8.62
N TYR A 75 -14.33 -6.19 -7.54
CA TYR A 75 -15.55 -5.80 -6.85
C TYR A 75 -15.19 -5.17 -5.50
N VAL A 76 -15.87 -4.09 -5.14
CA VAL A 76 -15.65 -3.39 -3.87
C VAL A 76 -16.57 -4.02 -2.82
N SER A 77 -15.98 -4.77 -1.90
CA SER A 77 -16.71 -5.47 -0.83
C SER A 77 -15.76 -5.84 0.29
N HIS A 78 -16.22 -5.77 1.53
CA HIS A 78 -15.50 -6.30 2.68
C HIS A 78 -15.68 -7.83 2.82
N ASP A 79 -16.82 -8.36 2.40
CA ASP A 79 -17.16 -9.77 2.56
C ASP A 79 -16.99 -10.55 1.24
N ASP A 80 -16.57 -11.80 1.34
CA ASP A 80 -16.42 -12.72 0.19
C ASP A 80 -17.75 -13.23 -0.38
N THR A 81 -18.84 -13.02 0.34
CA THR A 81 -20.23 -13.45 -0.02
C THR A 81 -21.02 -12.37 -0.76
N TYR A 82 -20.34 -11.51 -1.52
CA TYR A 82 -20.97 -10.43 -2.27
C TYR A 82 -21.75 -10.93 -3.52
N ASP A 83 -22.85 -10.25 -3.85
CA ASP A 83 -23.60 -10.50 -5.10
C ASP A 83 -22.99 -9.67 -6.25
N ILE A 84 -22.40 -10.34 -7.23
CA ILE A 84 -21.73 -9.70 -8.38
C ILE A 84 -22.69 -8.84 -9.25
N ASN A 85 -24.01 -8.99 -9.12
CA ASN A 85 -24.98 -8.19 -9.86
C ASN A 85 -25.41 -6.93 -9.12
N GLN A 86 -25.08 -6.82 -7.84
CA GLN A 86 -25.44 -5.69 -6.98
C GLN A 86 -24.21 -4.93 -6.45
N THR A 87 -23.06 -5.60 -6.41
CA THR A 87 -21.83 -5.01 -5.91
C THR A 87 -21.13 -4.21 -7.02
N ILE A 88 -20.77 -2.97 -6.70
CA ILE A 88 -20.06 -2.11 -7.64
C ILE A 88 -18.66 -2.64 -7.92
N THR A 89 -18.20 -2.46 -9.14
CA THR A 89 -16.81 -2.74 -9.49
C THR A 89 -15.89 -1.61 -9.04
N PHE A 90 -14.61 -1.91 -8.84
CA PHE A 90 -13.60 -0.88 -8.54
C PHE A 90 -13.52 0.18 -9.65
N ASN A 91 -13.76 -0.22 -10.92
CA ASN A 91 -13.84 0.73 -12.02
C ASN A 91 -15.04 1.70 -11.88
N GLU A 92 -16.20 1.24 -11.44
CA GLU A 92 -17.36 2.09 -11.18
C GLU A 92 -17.14 2.97 -9.99
N TYR A 93 -16.53 2.43 -8.91
CA TYR A 93 -16.14 3.18 -7.72
C TYR A 93 -15.24 4.36 -8.11
N LEU A 94 -14.11 4.12 -8.80
CA LEU A 94 -13.19 5.17 -9.23
C LEU A 94 -13.84 6.16 -10.20
N SER A 95 -14.75 5.70 -11.07
CA SER A 95 -15.49 6.57 -12.00
C SER A 95 -16.44 7.53 -11.29
N GLY A 96 -16.89 7.20 -10.08
CA GLY A 96 -17.81 8.02 -9.28
C GLY A 96 -17.11 8.96 -8.30
N ILE A 97 -15.77 8.86 -8.15
CA ILE A 97 -15.00 9.75 -7.27
C ILE A 97 -14.70 11.09 -7.95
N ASN A 98 -14.99 12.17 -7.27
CA ASN A 98 -14.62 13.52 -7.71
C ASN A 98 -13.10 13.71 -7.63
N ASN A 99 -12.47 14.26 -8.68
CA ASN A 99 -11.03 14.52 -8.72
C ASN A 99 -10.19 13.32 -8.30
N VAL A 100 -10.53 12.13 -8.82
CA VAL A 100 -9.98 10.83 -8.42
C VAL A 100 -8.46 10.79 -8.34
N SER A 101 -7.74 11.49 -9.21
CA SER A 101 -6.27 11.54 -9.23
C SER A 101 -5.63 12.37 -8.11
N ASP A 102 -6.42 13.14 -7.37
CA ASP A 102 -5.92 14.06 -6.34
C ASP A 102 -5.93 13.42 -4.94
N HIS A 103 -6.47 12.21 -4.81
CA HIS A 103 -6.66 11.51 -3.55
C HIS A 103 -5.81 10.25 -3.46
N TYR A 104 -5.62 9.74 -2.23
CA TYR A 104 -4.90 8.52 -1.96
C TYR A 104 -5.84 7.37 -1.65
N TYR A 105 -5.43 6.15 -2.04
CA TYR A 105 -6.22 4.94 -1.90
C TYR A 105 -5.39 3.84 -1.24
N TRP A 106 -5.90 3.24 -0.19
CA TRP A 106 -5.39 1.99 0.34
C TRP A 106 -6.35 0.89 -0.09
N VAL A 107 -5.89 0.04 -0.98
CA VAL A 107 -6.67 -1.06 -1.56
C VAL A 107 -6.31 -2.34 -0.83
N ASP A 108 -7.18 -2.78 0.09
CA ASP A 108 -7.06 -4.08 0.75
C ASP A 108 -7.55 -5.18 -0.20
N PHE A 109 -6.59 -5.91 -0.80
CA PHE A 109 -6.85 -6.95 -1.78
C PHE A 109 -7.05 -8.29 -1.08
N LYS A 110 -8.31 -8.60 -0.72
CA LYS A 110 -8.71 -9.69 0.16
C LYS A 110 -8.37 -11.09 -0.34
N ASN A 111 -8.45 -11.33 -1.64
CA ASN A 111 -8.29 -12.68 -2.21
C ASN A 111 -7.12 -12.81 -3.20
N LEU A 112 -6.09 -11.96 -3.05
CA LEU A 112 -4.87 -12.10 -3.85
C LEU A 112 -4.20 -13.45 -3.57
N ASN A 113 -3.88 -14.18 -4.63
CA ASN A 113 -3.19 -15.47 -4.56
C ASN A 113 -2.52 -15.83 -5.90
N GLU A 114 -1.75 -16.91 -5.92
CA GLU A 114 -0.97 -17.36 -7.08
C GLU A 114 -1.81 -17.65 -8.33
N THR A 115 -3.10 -17.95 -8.17
CA THR A 115 -3.99 -18.27 -9.31
C THR A 115 -4.53 -17.03 -10.00
N ASN A 116 -4.60 -15.91 -9.30
CA ASN A 116 -5.15 -14.66 -9.83
C ASN A 116 -4.13 -13.51 -9.96
N GLU A 117 -2.93 -13.62 -9.39
CA GLU A 117 -1.92 -12.57 -9.32
C GLU A 117 -1.58 -11.90 -10.66
N VAL A 118 -1.41 -12.68 -11.74
CA VAL A 118 -1.03 -12.15 -13.06
C VAL A 118 -2.17 -11.34 -13.69
N ASN A 119 -3.40 -11.88 -13.66
CA ASN A 119 -4.53 -11.23 -14.27
C ASN A 119 -5.00 -10.04 -13.46
N SER A 120 -5.02 -10.16 -12.13
CA SER A 120 -5.39 -9.07 -11.23
C SER A 120 -4.39 -7.92 -11.31
N LEU A 121 -3.08 -8.21 -11.34
CA LEU A 121 -2.05 -7.19 -11.52
C LEU A 121 -2.26 -6.41 -12.84
N LYS A 122 -2.42 -7.12 -13.96
CA LYS A 122 -2.68 -6.47 -15.25
C LYS A 122 -3.93 -5.58 -15.21
N LYS A 123 -4.98 -6.06 -14.55
CA LYS A 123 -6.22 -5.30 -14.38
C LYS A 123 -6.04 -4.08 -13.48
N MET A 124 -5.30 -4.23 -12.38
CA MET A 124 -5.02 -3.15 -11.46
C MET A 124 -4.21 -2.04 -12.15
N LEU A 125 -3.13 -2.39 -12.85
CA LEU A 125 -2.33 -1.44 -13.63
C LEU A 125 -3.19 -0.68 -14.63
N HIS A 126 -4.06 -1.38 -15.38
CA HIS A 126 -4.95 -0.73 -16.33
C HIS A 126 -5.89 0.29 -15.65
N LEU A 127 -6.43 -0.03 -14.47
CA LEU A 127 -7.29 0.90 -13.73
C LEU A 127 -6.47 2.08 -13.17
N MET A 128 -5.30 1.81 -12.61
CA MET A 128 -4.41 2.84 -12.09
C MET A 128 -3.97 3.84 -13.17
N ASP A 129 -3.61 3.34 -14.35
CA ASP A 129 -3.24 4.20 -15.50
C ASP A 129 -4.44 5.01 -16.00
N ARG A 130 -5.60 4.36 -16.12
CA ARG A 130 -6.84 5.00 -16.59
C ARG A 130 -7.26 6.18 -15.73
N PHE A 131 -7.13 6.05 -14.41
CA PHE A 131 -7.56 7.06 -13.44
C PHE A 131 -6.41 7.94 -12.93
N GLY A 132 -5.17 7.66 -13.32
CA GLY A 132 -4.00 8.44 -12.92
C GLY A 132 -3.64 8.29 -11.43
N ILE A 133 -3.96 7.13 -10.81
CA ILE A 133 -3.83 6.92 -9.36
C ILE A 133 -2.66 6.02 -8.96
N LYS A 134 -1.82 5.54 -9.90
CA LYS A 134 -0.73 4.59 -9.58
C LYS A 134 0.17 5.11 -8.45
N LYS A 135 0.57 6.36 -8.52
CA LYS A 135 1.42 7.03 -7.52
C LYS A 135 0.69 7.44 -6.22
N ASN A 136 -0.60 7.18 -6.13
CA ASN A 136 -1.43 7.55 -4.99
C ASN A 136 -2.10 6.32 -4.35
N THR A 137 -1.66 5.10 -4.72
CA THR A 137 -2.33 3.87 -4.27
C THR A 137 -1.35 2.97 -3.53
N ILE A 138 -1.79 2.51 -2.36
CA ILE A 138 -1.21 1.39 -1.62
C ILE A 138 -2.02 0.15 -1.97
N VAL A 139 -1.36 -0.95 -2.33
CA VAL A 139 -2.00 -2.28 -2.40
C VAL A 139 -1.56 -3.11 -1.22
N GLU A 140 -2.52 -3.60 -0.45
CA GLU A 140 -2.30 -4.47 0.70
C GLU A 140 -2.78 -5.89 0.41
N SER A 141 -2.09 -6.86 0.96
CA SER A 141 -2.55 -8.25 1.03
C SER A 141 -1.79 -9.06 2.08
N THR A 142 -2.37 -10.17 2.53
CA THR A 142 -1.67 -11.18 3.34
C THR A 142 -0.78 -12.11 2.52
N ASN A 143 -0.96 -12.19 1.19
CA ASN A 143 -0.14 -13.04 0.32
C ASN A 143 1.10 -12.27 -0.16
N HIS A 144 2.19 -12.39 0.60
CA HIS A 144 3.45 -11.67 0.35
C HIS A 144 4.06 -12.00 -1.03
N THR A 145 3.97 -13.27 -1.48
CA THR A 145 4.56 -13.73 -2.75
C THR A 145 3.86 -13.11 -3.96
N SER A 146 2.53 -13.16 -3.95
CA SER A 146 1.74 -12.56 -5.04
C SER A 146 1.79 -11.03 -4.98
N LEU A 147 1.84 -10.45 -3.77
CA LEU A 147 1.95 -9.00 -3.56
C LEU A 147 3.29 -8.45 -4.09
N LYS A 148 4.37 -9.22 -4.00
CA LYS A 148 5.68 -8.86 -4.58
C LYS A 148 5.58 -8.49 -6.06
N LYS A 149 4.71 -9.15 -6.85
CA LYS A 149 4.56 -8.84 -8.28
C LYS A 149 4.00 -7.44 -8.53
N PHE A 150 3.21 -6.91 -7.58
CA PHE A 150 2.74 -5.53 -7.62
C PHE A 150 3.90 -4.56 -7.31
N ASN A 151 4.75 -4.90 -6.36
CA ASN A 151 5.94 -4.12 -6.04
C ASN A 151 6.92 -4.10 -7.22
N ASP A 152 7.15 -5.23 -7.90
CA ASP A 152 8.02 -5.33 -9.07
C ASP A 152 7.54 -4.46 -10.27
N GLU A 153 6.28 -4.03 -10.28
CA GLU A 153 5.67 -3.11 -11.25
C GLU A 153 5.55 -1.68 -10.71
N ASP A 154 6.37 -1.29 -9.73
CA ASP A 154 6.39 0.04 -9.10
C ASP A 154 5.04 0.47 -8.50
N ILE A 155 4.26 -0.47 -7.98
CA ILE A 155 3.09 -0.19 -7.15
C ILE A 155 3.52 -0.21 -5.69
N TYR A 156 3.14 0.79 -4.90
CA TYR A 156 3.44 0.81 -3.48
C TYR A 156 2.67 -0.30 -2.76
N THR A 157 3.39 -1.20 -2.08
CA THR A 157 2.80 -2.37 -1.43
C THR A 157 2.94 -2.31 0.09
N SER A 158 1.93 -2.81 0.79
CA SER A 158 1.92 -2.99 2.23
C SER A 158 1.60 -4.45 2.56
N TYR A 159 2.57 -5.16 3.14
CA TYR A 159 2.34 -6.56 3.53
C TYR A 159 1.60 -6.62 4.86
N TRP A 160 0.38 -7.16 4.84
CA TRP A 160 -0.38 -7.42 6.06
C TRP A 160 0.22 -8.61 6.79
N VAL A 161 0.91 -8.32 7.91
CA VAL A 161 1.59 -9.32 8.71
C VAL A 161 0.67 -9.94 9.76
N PRO A 162 0.62 -11.29 9.84
CA PRO A 162 -0.09 -11.99 10.89
C PRO A 162 0.70 -11.89 12.19
N ILE A 163 0.11 -11.35 13.24
CA ILE A 163 0.76 -11.22 14.55
C ILE A 163 -0.23 -11.62 15.65
N HIS A 164 0.16 -12.59 16.49
CA HIS A 164 -0.54 -12.90 17.72
C HIS A 164 -0.35 -11.79 18.76
N SER A 165 -1.25 -11.70 19.71
CA SER A 165 -1.21 -10.66 20.75
C SER A 165 0.16 -10.60 21.44
N TYR A 166 0.75 -9.40 21.50
CA TYR A 166 2.06 -9.13 22.07
C TYR A 166 1.98 -8.04 23.14
N ASN A 167 2.58 -8.31 24.31
CA ASN A 167 2.54 -7.43 25.49
C ASN A 167 3.95 -7.01 25.96
N GLY A 168 4.96 -7.09 25.08
CA GLY A 168 6.36 -6.81 25.42
C GLY A 168 7.15 -8.06 25.85
N VAL A 169 6.52 -9.23 25.93
CA VAL A 169 7.19 -10.51 26.23
C VAL A 169 6.84 -11.50 25.12
N LEU A 170 7.87 -12.05 24.46
CA LEU A 170 7.68 -13.04 23.41
C LEU A 170 7.08 -14.34 23.95
N SER A 171 5.91 -14.69 23.45
CA SER A 171 5.36 -16.05 23.55
C SER A 171 5.96 -16.96 22.48
N MET A 172 5.65 -18.26 22.53
CA MET A 172 6.04 -19.19 21.45
C MET A 172 5.35 -18.84 20.13
N GLU A 173 4.10 -18.36 20.18
CA GLU A 173 3.35 -17.92 19.01
C GLU A 173 4.00 -16.67 18.39
N ASN A 174 4.40 -15.68 19.22
CA ASN A 174 5.10 -14.49 18.71
C ASN A 174 6.48 -14.83 18.12
N LEU A 175 7.18 -15.85 18.62
CA LEU A 175 8.43 -16.32 18.02
C LEU A 175 8.18 -16.95 16.64
N GLN A 176 7.08 -17.68 16.47
CA GLN A 176 6.68 -18.22 15.17
C GLN A 176 6.30 -17.11 14.20
N ASP A 177 5.49 -16.13 14.62
CA ASP A 177 5.15 -14.95 13.82
C ASP A 177 6.42 -14.23 13.35
N LEU A 178 7.36 -13.99 14.28
CA LEU A 178 8.60 -13.29 14.00
C LEU A 178 9.46 -14.03 12.96
N GLU A 179 9.57 -15.36 13.08
CA GLU A 179 10.32 -16.20 12.14
C GLU A 179 9.64 -16.21 10.77
N GLU A 180 8.31 -16.40 10.72
CA GLU A 180 7.53 -16.39 9.49
C GLU A 180 7.63 -15.06 8.76
N ILE A 181 7.39 -13.94 9.45
CA ILE A 181 7.46 -12.60 8.84
C ILE A 181 8.87 -12.34 8.31
N ARG A 182 9.92 -12.66 9.06
CA ARG A 182 11.31 -12.49 8.62
C ARG A 182 11.64 -13.36 7.41
N GLN A 183 11.17 -14.58 7.37
CA GLN A 183 11.33 -15.46 6.20
C GLN A 183 10.64 -14.83 4.99
N ASN A 184 9.38 -14.44 5.10
CA ASN A 184 8.60 -13.83 4.02
C ASN A 184 9.28 -12.56 3.48
N LEU A 185 9.80 -11.70 4.36
CA LEU A 185 10.52 -10.49 3.99
C LEU A 185 11.90 -10.77 3.37
N SER A 186 12.53 -11.90 3.70
CA SER A 186 13.78 -12.31 3.05
C SER A 186 13.57 -12.81 1.61
N GLU A 187 12.38 -13.29 1.30
CA GLU A 187 11.98 -13.80 -0.02
C GLU A 187 11.38 -12.68 -0.91
N CYS A 188 10.68 -11.74 -0.29
CA CYS A 188 9.92 -10.70 -0.97
C CYS A 188 10.08 -9.36 -0.27
N GLU A 189 10.64 -8.37 -0.97
CA GLU A 189 10.71 -7.00 -0.49
C GLU A 189 9.34 -6.30 -0.65
N HIS A 190 8.94 -5.54 0.37
CA HIS A 190 7.73 -4.71 0.39
C HIS A 190 8.05 -3.33 0.93
N ASN A 191 7.26 -2.32 0.52
CA ASN A 191 7.52 -0.92 0.90
C ASN A 191 7.11 -0.63 2.35
N ALA A 192 6.10 -1.33 2.85
CA ALA A 192 5.59 -1.18 4.21
C ALA A 192 5.05 -2.50 4.77
N LEU A 193 4.91 -2.52 6.09
CA LEU A 193 4.16 -3.56 6.81
C LEU A 193 2.86 -2.97 7.33
N SER A 194 1.78 -3.74 7.25
CA SER A 194 0.50 -3.34 7.81
C SER A 194 0.02 -4.31 8.87
N SER A 195 -0.62 -3.77 9.90
CA SER A 195 -1.18 -4.55 11.00
C SER A 195 -2.17 -3.73 11.82
N HIS A 196 -2.89 -4.42 12.70
CA HIS A 196 -3.71 -3.75 13.71
C HIS A 196 -2.84 -2.89 14.65
N SER A 197 -3.33 -1.72 15.06
CA SER A 197 -2.63 -0.78 15.95
C SER A 197 -2.12 -1.38 17.26
N ASN A 198 -2.80 -2.40 17.78
CA ASN A 198 -2.37 -3.13 18.97
C ASN A 198 -1.03 -3.87 18.80
N ASN A 199 -0.61 -4.10 17.54
CA ASN A 199 0.64 -4.77 17.22
C ASN A 199 1.83 -3.79 17.06
N LEU A 200 1.61 -2.49 17.27
CA LEU A 200 2.66 -1.47 17.12
C LEU A 200 3.93 -1.82 17.93
N LEU A 201 3.78 -2.24 19.18
CA LEU A 201 4.92 -2.58 20.02
C LEU A 201 5.76 -3.72 19.41
N PHE A 202 5.13 -4.76 18.88
CA PHE A 202 5.83 -5.85 18.20
C PHE A 202 6.55 -5.36 16.94
N LEU A 203 5.88 -4.54 16.14
CA LEU A 203 6.45 -4.00 14.90
C LEU A 203 7.65 -3.09 15.20
N THR A 204 7.55 -2.20 16.19
CA THR A 204 8.65 -1.31 16.56
C THR A 204 9.82 -2.02 17.22
N ASP A 205 9.57 -3.12 17.93
CA ASP A 205 10.63 -3.92 18.56
C ASP A 205 11.44 -4.74 17.53
N TYR A 206 10.77 -5.25 16.47
CA TYR A 206 11.38 -6.24 15.58
C TYR A 206 11.51 -5.81 14.11
N PHE A 207 10.79 -4.76 13.67
CA PHE A 207 10.69 -4.31 12.28
C PHE A 207 10.81 -2.78 12.13
N LYS A 208 11.61 -2.14 12.96
CA LYS A 208 11.80 -0.68 13.06
C LYS A 208 12.30 -0.01 11.77
N ASP A 209 12.86 -0.77 10.83
CA ASP A 209 13.39 -0.23 9.59
C ASP A 209 12.34 -0.19 8.47
N TYR A 210 11.10 -0.63 8.77
CA TYR A 210 9.97 -0.62 7.83
C TYR A 210 9.02 0.54 8.08
N ASN A 211 8.44 1.07 7.01
CA ASN A 211 7.26 1.92 7.11
C ASN A 211 6.08 1.09 7.65
N LEU A 212 5.34 1.67 8.58
CA LEU A 212 4.22 0.99 9.24
C LEU A 212 2.89 1.64 8.85
N HIS A 213 1.96 0.82 8.43
CA HIS A 213 0.59 1.16 8.15
C HIS A 213 -0.32 0.46 9.17
N LEU A 214 -1.11 1.22 9.89
CA LEU A 214 -1.90 0.68 11.00
C LEU A 214 -3.38 0.91 10.76
N TRP A 215 -4.21 -0.08 11.11
CA TRP A 215 -5.64 0.14 11.25
C TRP A 215 -6.06 0.06 12.71
N THR A 216 -7.09 0.83 13.06
CA THR A 216 -7.69 0.84 14.38
C THR A 216 -8.94 -0.05 14.42
N ASN A 217 -9.38 -0.43 15.62
CA ASN A 217 -10.63 -1.18 15.78
C ASN A 217 -11.82 -0.30 15.42
N GLY A 218 -12.58 -0.69 14.42
CA GLY A 218 -13.70 0.03 13.86
C GLY A 218 -14.91 0.34 14.76
N LEU A 219 -14.73 0.33 16.08
CA LEU A 219 -15.74 0.75 17.01
C LEU A 219 -15.34 2.07 17.64
N ILE A 220 -16.05 3.13 17.27
CA ILE A 220 -15.94 4.46 17.90
C ILE A 220 -15.93 4.27 19.43
N GLY A 221 -14.79 4.64 20.05
CA GLY A 221 -14.60 4.52 21.51
C GLY A 221 -13.71 3.36 21.98
N GLN A 222 -13.21 2.48 21.10
CA GLN A 222 -12.18 1.49 21.48
C GLN A 222 -10.76 2.06 21.33
N ASP A 223 -10.51 2.82 20.28
CA ASP A 223 -9.28 3.62 20.14
C ASP A 223 -9.67 5.09 20.33
N ASP A 224 -9.38 5.64 21.48
CA ASP A 224 -9.63 7.05 21.74
C ASP A 224 -8.65 7.94 20.97
N LYS A 225 -9.00 9.22 20.87
CA LYS A 225 -8.16 10.20 20.14
C LYS A 225 -6.76 10.35 20.75
N GLU A 226 -6.59 10.11 22.03
CA GLU A 226 -5.31 10.17 22.71
C GLU A 226 -4.40 9.03 22.24
N THR A 227 -4.92 7.80 22.16
CA THR A 227 -4.21 6.64 21.62
C THR A 227 -3.80 6.89 20.18
N ILE A 228 -4.72 7.33 19.31
CA ILE A 228 -4.42 7.63 17.90
C ILE A 228 -3.37 8.75 17.78
N ASN A 229 -3.48 9.82 18.57
CA ASN A 229 -2.47 10.87 18.59
C ASN A 229 -1.09 10.37 19.04
N ASN A 230 -1.05 9.41 19.96
CA ASN A 230 0.20 8.76 20.33
C ASN A 230 0.78 7.95 19.15
N LEU A 231 -0.03 7.20 18.39
CA LEU A 231 0.43 6.50 17.18
C LEU A 231 1.08 7.45 16.17
N LYS A 232 0.55 8.66 16.01
CA LYS A 232 1.10 9.68 15.10
C LYS A 232 2.51 10.12 15.46
N THR A 233 2.94 9.96 16.73
CA THR A 233 4.28 10.39 17.19
C THR A 233 5.39 9.46 16.72
N TYR A 234 5.07 8.24 16.31
CA TYR A 234 6.07 7.28 15.82
C TYR A 234 6.48 7.64 14.38
N SER A 235 7.78 7.82 14.15
CA SER A 235 8.32 8.20 12.85
C SER A 235 8.06 7.17 11.77
N ASP A 236 8.04 5.90 12.16
CA ASP A 236 7.89 4.76 11.25
C ASP A 236 6.42 4.52 10.87
N VAL A 237 5.47 4.98 11.70
CA VAL A 237 4.05 4.95 11.38
C VAL A 237 3.73 6.03 10.35
N LYS A 238 3.31 5.61 9.16
CA LYS A 238 3.07 6.49 8.01
C LYS A 238 1.59 6.71 7.72
N VAL A 239 0.77 5.67 7.86
CA VAL A 239 -0.68 5.74 7.66
C VAL A 239 -1.39 5.09 8.84
N ILE A 240 -2.47 5.72 9.30
CA ILE A 240 -3.36 5.21 10.35
C ILE A 240 -4.79 5.27 9.84
N LEU A 241 -5.41 4.12 9.65
CA LEU A 241 -6.83 4.04 9.30
C LEU A 241 -7.69 4.24 10.54
N ILE A 242 -8.63 5.19 10.45
CA ILE A 242 -9.53 5.54 11.56
C ILE A 242 -10.99 5.53 11.12
N ASP A 243 -11.89 5.24 12.06
CA ASP A 243 -13.34 5.19 11.83
C ASP A 243 -14.06 6.49 12.23
N TYR A 244 -13.35 7.50 12.71
CA TYR A 244 -13.91 8.82 12.98
C TYR A 244 -14.40 9.50 11.71
N GLU A 245 -15.41 10.36 11.84
CA GLU A 245 -16.00 11.09 10.71
C GLU A 245 -15.08 12.15 10.12
N GLU A 246 -14.12 12.66 10.91
CA GLU A 246 -13.17 13.70 10.50
C GLU A 246 -11.77 13.39 11.10
N PRO A 247 -10.67 13.79 10.42
CA PRO A 247 -9.32 13.70 10.98
C PRO A 247 -9.15 14.72 12.13
N PHE A 248 -8.17 14.52 13.01
CA PHE A 248 -7.91 15.38 14.17
C PHE A 248 -6.44 15.43 14.57
#